data_7810dadb8d7c51ad4fa10616d2336ad6
#
_entry.id   7810dadb8d7c51ad4fa10616d2336ad6
#
_cell.length_a   1.000
_cell.length_b   1.000
_cell.length_c   1.000
_cell.angle_alpha   90.00
_cell.angle_beta   90.00
_cell.angle_gamma   90.00
#
_symmetry.space_group_name_H-M   'P 1'
#
loop_
_entity.id
_entity.type
_entity.pdbx_description
1 polymer ?
#
loop_
_entity_poly.entity_id
_entity_poly.type
_entity_poly.pdbx_seq_one_letter_code
_entity_poly.pdbx_strand_id
1 'polypeptide(L)'
;LGDCFPDNFRRRDFAMIDFQNVSFSYGEESSGGGIRNVNLTINTGEFVLLTGESGCGKTTITRLVNGLVPHYYEGKLEGDVLLDGKSVSDTPLYDLAAMVGSVFQNPKSQFFNVDTDSELAFACENLGYPQEDILKRIDRTVSDYHIEDLMGRSVFALSGGEKQKIACASSSVLLPGIMVLDEPSSNLDMAAIDDLRQVLSLWKKQGKTILIAEHRLYYLHDLADRVLYVKDGEIEREYTPAEFDSLSDGTRKEIGLRPFSLSKLKPANQYQAHTAKQMEFQNFCFAYKKREPESLHIPSAELPVGETIAIIGLNGAGKSTLARCICGLEKKCGFLQVEGKTLDWKARLKHCYMVMQDTSHQLFTESVADEVLLSMDNKDETVVDKILKQFDLLEYKDRHPLSLSGGQKQRVAIASAIVSNREIIVFDEPTSGLDLKHMREVARSLKSLADQGKTLLVITHDPELVMAGCSYVVHMEKGQVKESYPLDESGSKKVLDFFRIRQ
;
A
#
# COMPACT_ATOMS: atom_id res chain seq x y z
N LEU A 1 -2.07 -3.77 44.69
CA LEU A 1 -2.67 -2.50 45.12
C LEU A 1 -3.46 -1.99 43.97
N GLY A 2 -4.77 -2.10 44.16
CA GLY A 2 -5.77 -2.03 43.14
C GLY A 2 -6.20 -0.61 42.78
N ASP A 3 -6.89 -0.57 41.64
CA ASP A 3 -7.95 0.34 41.30
C ASP A 3 -7.67 1.86 41.33
N CYS A 4 -7.20 2.37 40.21
CA CYS A 4 -7.49 3.75 39.84
C CYS A 4 -7.84 3.82 38.34
N PHE A 5 -8.90 3.13 37.92
CA PHE A 5 -9.71 3.54 36.80
C PHE A 5 -11.10 3.86 37.31
N PRO A 6 -11.66 5.03 37.05
CA PRO A 6 -13.05 5.26 37.34
C PRO A 6 -13.89 4.37 36.41
N ASP A 7 -14.55 3.37 37.01
CA ASP A 7 -15.55 2.48 36.43
C ASP A 7 -16.83 3.26 36.10
N ASN A 8 -16.75 4.28 35.24
CA ASN A 8 -17.89 5.04 34.76
C ASN A 8 -17.71 5.56 33.33
N PHE A 9 -17.20 4.75 32.41
CA PHE A 9 -17.51 4.95 31.01
C PHE A 9 -18.85 4.27 30.68
N ARG A 10 -19.96 4.80 31.23
CA ARG A 10 -21.26 4.69 30.54
C ARG A 10 -21.01 5.29 29.16
N ARG A 11 -21.27 4.50 28.09
CA ARG A 11 -21.37 4.98 26.71
C ARG A 11 -22.17 6.28 26.74
N ARG A 12 -21.49 7.41 26.72
CA ARG A 12 -22.12 8.69 26.45
C ARG A 12 -22.23 8.74 24.93
N ASP A 13 -23.43 8.91 24.42
CA ASP A 13 -23.73 9.20 23.02
C ASP A 13 -23.20 10.62 22.65
N PHE A 14 -21.89 10.87 22.84
CA PHE A 14 -21.25 12.11 22.46
C PHE A 14 -20.44 11.87 21.19
N ALA A 15 -20.60 12.78 20.23
CA ALA A 15 -19.78 12.84 19.05
C ALA A 15 -18.32 13.02 19.48
N MET A 16 -17.46 12.06 19.12
CA MET A 16 -16.02 12.16 19.36
C MET A 16 -15.34 12.97 18.26
N ILE A 17 -15.84 12.88 17.03
CA ILE A 17 -15.41 13.66 15.88
C ILE A 17 -16.68 14.20 15.21
N ASP A 18 -16.73 15.51 14.96
CA ASP A 18 -17.89 16.14 14.33
C ASP A 18 -17.46 17.17 13.28
N PHE A 19 -17.81 16.91 12.02
CA PHE A 19 -17.58 17.82 10.89
C PHE A 19 -18.86 18.62 10.63
N GLN A 20 -18.77 19.94 10.72
CA GLN A 20 -19.89 20.86 10.56
C GLN A 20 -19.74 21.71 9.29
N ASN A 21 -20.37 21.27 8.19
CA ASN A 21 -20.32 21.94 6.87
C ASN A 21 -18.88 22.23 6.39
N VAL A 22 -18.00 21.25 6.53
CA VAL A 22 -16.57 21.45 6.29
C VAL A 22 -16.23 21.39 4.80
N SER A 23 -15.61 22.45 4.32
CA SER A 23 -14.99 22.50 2.99
C SER A 23 -13.54 22.95 3.12
N PHE A 24 -12.64 22.31 2.38
CA PHE A 24 -11.23 22.69 2.36
C PHE A 24 -10.65 22.55 0.96
N SER A 25 -9.89 23.57 0.52
CA SER A 25 -9.13 23.55 -0.74
C SER A 25 -7.67 23.90 -0.49
N TYR A 26 -6.76 23.11 -1.10
CA TYR A 26 -5.32 23.38 -1.05
C TYR A 26 -4.97 24.54 -1.99
N GLY A 27 -4.19 25.53 -1.51
CA GLY A 27 -3.77 26.70 -2.27
C GLY A 27 -4.88 27.72 -2.53
N GLU A 28 -4.55 28.80 -3.25
CA GLU A 28 -5.50 29.89 -3.56
C GLU A 28 -6.44 29.57 -4.73
N GLU A 29 -6.08 28.63 -5.61
CA GLU A 29 -6.89 28.23 -6.75
C GLU A 29 -7.70 26.97 -6.47
N SER A 30 -8.99 26.98 -6.77
CA SER A 30 -9.95 25.90 -6.58
C SER A 30 -9.65 24.59 -7.38
N SER A 31 -8.54 24.54 -8.11
CA SER A 31 -8.09 23.38 -8.89
C SER A 31 -7.25 22.37 -8.08
N GLY A 32 -6.96 22.64 -6.81
CA GLY A 32 -5.97 21.89 -6.00
C GLY A 32 -6.48 20.63 -5.29
N GLY A 33 -7.71 20.17 -5.52
CA GLY A 33 -8.32 19.07 -4.75
C GLY A 33 -8.75 19.54 -3.35
N GLY A 34 -9.39 18.66 -2.59
CA GLY A 34 -9.88 18.98 -1.24
C GLY A 34 -11.16 18.25 -0.89
N ILE A 35 -11.96 18.86 0.00
CA ILE A 35 -13.30 18.35 0.37
C ILE A 35 -14.33 19.47 0.31
N ARG A 36 -15.61 19.10 0.15
CA ARG A 36 -16.71 20.04 0.02
C ARG A 36 -17.89 19.63 0.87
N ASN A 37 -18.41 20.55 1.65
CA ASN A 37 -19.64 20.42 2.45
C ASN A 37 -19.75 19.09 3.21
N VAL A 38 -18.64 18.65 3.82
CA VAL A 38 -18.63 17.40 4.59
C VAL A 38 -19.33 17.64 5.92
N ASN A 39 -20.36 16.83 6.17
CA ASN A 39 -21.05 16.72 7.45
C ASN A 39 -20.91 15.27 7.92
N LEU A 40 -20.25 15.04 9.05
CA LEU A 40 -19.93 13.71 9.54
C LEU A 40 -19.80 13.72 11.05
N THR A 41 -20.55 12.86 11.70
CA THR A 41 -20.43 12.61 13.14
C THR A 41 -19.93 11.19 13.36
N ILE A 42 -18.83 11.03 14.13
CA ILE A 42 -18.28 9.74 14.54
C ILE A 42 -18.36 9.64 16.06
N ASN A 43 -19.03 8.60 16.53
CA ASN A 43 -19.26 8.40 17.96
C ASN A 43 -18.04 7.81 18.66
N THR A 44 -17.96 7.99 19.97
CA THR A 44 -16.91 7.40 20.81
C THR A 44 -16.86 5.88 20.64
N GLY A 45 -15.69 5.35 20.34
CA GLY A 45 -15.45 3.91 20.17
C GLY A 45 -15.91 3.34 18.83
N GLU A 46 -16.37 4.18 17.90
CA GLU A 46 -16.77 3.76 16.56
C GLU A 46 -15.56 3.55 15.65
N PHE A 47 -15.57 2.50 14.85
CA PHE A 47 -14.57 2.22 13.82
C PHE A 47 -15.15 2.58 12.45
N VAL A 48 -14.64 3.66 11.85
CA VAL A 48 -15.13 4.19 10.59
C VAL A 48 -14.06 4.00 9.49
N LEU A 49 -14.47 3.39 8.38
CA LEU A 49 -13.66 3.18 7.20
C LEU A 49 -14.03 4.20 6.11
N LEU A 50 -13.04 4.99 5.67
CA LEU A 50 -13.14 5.84 4.49
C LEU A 50 -12.63 5.07 3.26
N THR A 51 -13.42 4.99 2.21
CA THR A 51 -13.03 4.38 0.94
C THR A 51 -13.50 5.21 -0.25
N GLY A 52 -12.86 5.04 -1.40
CA GLY A 52 -13.12 5.81 -2.63
C GLY A 52 -11.89 5.84 -3.53
N GLU A 53 -12.03 6.47 -4.70
CA GLU A 53 -10.92 6.60 -5.66
C GLU A 53 -9.75 7.42 -5.10
N SER A 54 -8.58 7.30 -5.72
CA SER A 54 -7.42 8.13 -5.36
C SER A 54 -7.71 9.60 -5.65
N GLY A 55 -7.35 10.48 -4.70
CA GLY A 55 -7.61 11.93 -4.83
C GLY A 55 -9.03 12.38 -4.48
N CYS A 56 -9.94 11.50 -4.06
CA CYS A 56 -11.33 11.86 -3.73
C CYS A 56 -11.50 12.62 -2.40
N GLY A 57 -10.43 12.88 -1.62
CA GLY A 57 -10.49 13.67 -0.38
C GLY A 57 -10.29 12.88 0.93
N LYS A 58 -10.08 11.55 0.92
CA LYS A 58 -9.85 10.73 2.14
C LYS A 58 -8.71 11.27 3.01
N THR A 59 -7.55 11.48 2.42
CA THR A 59 -6.38 12.05 3.12
C THR A 59 -6.65 13.45 3.66
N THR A 60 -7.48 14.25 3.01
CA THR A 60 -7.88 15.58 3.53
C THR A 60 -8.75 15.43 4.77
N ILE A 61 -9.69 14.49 4.79
CA ILE A 61 -10.51 14.19 5.97
C ILE A 61 -9.62 13.73 7.13
N THR A 62 -8.66 12.82 6.90
CA THR A 62 -7.74 12.36 7.95
C THR A 62 -6.85 13.48 8.47
N ARG A 63 -6.37 14.38 7.59
CA ARG A 63 -5.56 15.56 7.96
C ARG A 63 -6.32 16.61 8.75
N LEU A 64 -7.61 16.75 8.54
CA LEU A 64 -8.48 17.61 9.35
C LEU A 64 -8.63 17.05 10.77
N VAL A 65 -8.80 15.74 10.91
CA VAL A 65 -8.95 15.14 12.25
C VAL A 65 -7.65 15.20 13.05
N ASN A 66 -6.49 15.01 12.43
CA ASN A 66 -5.21 15.08 13.15
C ASN A 66 -4.62 16.51 13.25
N GLY A 67 -5.33 17.52 12.77
CA GLY A 67 -4.94 18.91 12.86
C GLY A 67 -3.83 19.35 11.88
N LEU A 68 -3.34 18.47 11.00
CA LEU A 68 -2.39 18.88 9.95
C LEU A 68 -3.02 19.89 8.98
N VAL A 69 -4.33 19.87 8.82
CA VAL A 69 -5.13 20.95 8.24
C VAL A 69 -5.93 21.56 9.40
N PRO A 70 -5.86 22.87 9.63
CA PRO A 70 -5.18 23.89 8.84
C PRO A 70 -3.74 24.23 9.30
N HIS A 71 -3.22 23.59 10.38
CA HIS A 71 -2.00 24.07 11.06
C HIS A 71 -0.69 23.87 10.28
N TYR A 72 -0.64 22.89 9.39
CA TYR A 72 0.56 22.58 8.59
C TYR A 72 0.33 22.76 7.09
N TYR A 73 -0.82 22.33 6.57
CA TYR A 73 -1.17 22.52 5.17
C TYR A 73 -2.02 23.77 5.01
N GLU A 74 -1.47 24.73 4.26
CA GLU A 74 -2.16 25.98 3.95
C GLU A 74 -3.28 25.74 2.94
N GLY A 75 -4.39 26.47 3.13
CA GLY A 75 -5.55 26.43 2.25
C GLY A 75 -6.73 27.19 2.82
N LYS A 76 -7.83 27.18 2.08
CA LYS A 76 -9.07 27.80 2.52
C LYS A 76 -9.96 26.77 3.21
N LEU A 77 -10.18 26.95 4.52
CA LEU A 77 -11.08 26.14 5.33
C LEU A 77 -12.39 26.91 5.59
N GLU A 78 -13.53 26.26 5.37
CA GLU A 78 -14.87 26.74 5.75
C GLU A 78 -15.53 25.65 6.59
N GLY A 79 -16.37 26.04 7.54
CA GLY A 79 -16.95 25.14 8.55
C GLY A 79 -15.96 24.84 9.67
N ASP A 80 -16.26 23.85 10.52
CA ASP A 80 -15.42 23.49 11.66
C ASP A 80 -15.39 21.97 11.88
N VAL A 81 -14.28 21.48 12.42
CA VAL A 81 -14.11 20.09 12.87
C VAL A 81 -13.94 20.13 14.38
N LEU A 82 -14.80 19.42 15.10
CA LEU A 82 -14.74 19.32 16.54
C LEU A 82 -14.23 17.95 16.96
N LEU A 83 -13.27 17.92 17.89
CA LEU A 83 -12.79 16.71 18.57
C LEU A 83 -13.17 16.80 20.05
N ASP A 84 -14.01 15.89 20.51
CA ASP A 84 -14.58 15.94 21.88
C ASP A 84 -15.11 17.35 22.23
N GLY A 85 -15.77 18.00 21.25
CA GLY A 85 -16.35 19.34 21.36
C GLY A 85 -15.38 20.51 21.26
N LYS A 86 -14.08 20.26 21.01
CA LYS A 86 -13.06 21.31 20.80
C LYS A 86 -12.78 21.51 19.31
N SER A 87 -12.80 22.77 18.86
CA SER A 87 -12.45 23.10 17.48
C SER A 87 -11.00 22.77 17.17
N VAL A 88 -10.77 22.06 16.06
CA VAL A 88 -9.42 21.73 15.56
C VAL A 88 -8.68 23.02 15.18
N SER A 89 -9.36 23.99 14.57
CA SER A 89 -8.74 25.24 14.13
C SER A 89 -8.26 26.11 15.30
N ASP A 90 -8.95 26.06 16.43
CA ASP A 90 -8.65 26.87 17.61
C ASP A 90 -7.73 26.15 18.62
N THR A 91 -7.55 24.83 18.47
CA THR A 91 -6.75 24.02 19.39
C THR A 91 -5.31 23.90 18.89
N PRO A 92 -4.30 24.23 19.70
CA PRO A 92 -2.90 24.06 19.32
C PRO A 92 -2.55 22.64 18.91
N LEU A 93 -1.66 22.47 17.93
CA LEU A 93 -1.33 21.15 17.36
C LEU A 93 -0.77 20.16 18.40
N TYR A 94 -0.05 20.64 19.40
CA TYR A 94 0.48 19.79 20.48
C TYR A 94 -0.63 19.21 21.39
N ASP A 95 -1.72 19.96 21.58
CA ASP A 95 -2.89 19.48 22.34
C ASP A 95 -3.68 18.46 21.50
N LEU A 96 -3.83 18.71 20.18
CA LEU A 96 -4.42 17.75 19.24
C LEU A 96 -3.63 16.45 19.18
N ALA A 97 -2.28 16.53 19.18
CA ALA A 97 -1.41 15.36 19.18
C ALA A 97 -1.54 14.48 20.42
N ALA A 98 -1.98 15.04 21.55
CA ALA A 98 -2.31 14.26 22.74
C ALA A 98 -3.67 13.53 22.63
N MET A 99 -4.58 14.04 21.82
CA MET A 99 -5.94 13.47 21.61
C MET A 99 -5.97 12.46 20.48
N VAL A 100 -5.16 12.66 19.44
CA VAL A 100 -5.19 11.92 18.17
C VAL A 100 -3.85 11.25 17.89
N GLY A 101 -3.84 9.92 17.86
CA GLY A 101 -2.72 9.14 17.33
C GLY A 101 -2.84 9.00 15.82
N SER A 102 -1.77 9.33 15.09
CA SER A 102 -1.76 9.30 13.63
C SER A 102 -0.80 8.25 13.09
N VAL A 103 -1.24 7.49 12.09
CA VAL A 103 -0.41 6.53 11.35
C VAL A 103 -0.46 6.90 9.87
N PHE A 104 0.68 7.29 9.31
CA PHE A 104 0.79 7.76 7.93
C PHE A 104 1.00 6.61 6.95
N GLN A 105 0.66 6.83 5.69
CA GLN A 105 0.84 5.89 4.58
C GLN A 105 2.28 5.35 4.48
N ASN A 106 3.27 6.20 4.70
CA ASN A 106 4.67 5.80 4.73
C ASN A 106 5.23 5.94 6.15
N PRO A 107 5.45 4.84 6.88
CA PRO A 107 5.97 4.90 8.25
C PRO A 107 7.36 5.55 8.33
N LYS A 108 8.16 5.54 7.26
CA LYS A 108 9.47 6.21 7.24
C LYS A 108 9.37 7.72 7.41
N SER A 109 8.27 8.33 6.97
CA SER A 109 8.05 9.78 7.11
C SER A 109 7.56 10.19 8.50
N GLN A 110 7.23 9.19 9.34
CA GLN A 110 6.72 9.40 10.70
C GLN A 110 7.83 9.39 11.74
N PHE A 111 8.95 8.67 11.48
CA PHE A 111 10.03 8.50 12.44
C PHE A 111 10.93 9.72 12.54
N PHE A 112 11.20 10.14 13.78
CA PHE A 112 12.11 11.23 14.11
C PHE A 112 13.43 10.72 14.69
N ASN A 113 13.45 9.52 15.25
CA ASN A 113 14.60 8.94 15.94
C ASN A 113 15.27 7.83 15.13
N VAL A 114 16.51 7.49 15.53
CA VAL A 114 17.32 6.46 14.86
C VAL A 114 17.05 5.06 15.42
N ASP A 115 16.53 4.95 16.64
CA ASP A 115 16.26 3.70 17.34
C ASP A 115 14.83 3.66 17.88
N THR A 116 14.37 2.46 18.16
CA THR A 116 12.98 2.19 18.56
C THR A 116 12.65 2.69 19.97
N ASP A 117 13.59 2.66 20.89
CA ASP A 117 13.35 3.12 22.29
C ASP A 117 13.10 4.62 22.30
N SER A 118 14.00 5.39 21.66
CA SER A 118 13.86 6.84 21.52
C SER A 118 12.60 7.22 20.72
N GLU A 119 12.22 6.42 19.73
CA GLU A 119 11.02 6.68 18.94
C GLU A 119 9.73 6.50 19.76
N LEU A 120 9.67 5.51 20.64
CA LEU A 120 8.53 5.33 21.53
C LEU A 120 8.48 6.41 22.64
N ALA A 121 9.63 6.87 23.14
CA ALA A 121 9.71 7.91 24.15
C ALA A 121 9.33 9.29 23.63
N PHE A 122 9.60 9.57 22.35
CA PHE A 122 9.60 10.89 21.73
C PHE A 122 8.34 11.73 22.00
N ALA A 123 7.16 11.15 21.82
CA ALA A 123 5.91 11.88 22.04
C ALA A 123 5.70 12.27 23.50
N CYS A 124 6.06 11.39 24.44
CA CYS A 124 5.95 11.66 25.87
C CYS A 124 6.97 12.70 26.34
N GLU A 125 8.20 12.65 25.82
CA GLU A 125 9.26 13.62 26.13
C GLU A 125 8.88 15.02 25.66
N ASN A 126 8.34 15.16 24.43
CA ASN A 126 7.89 16.45 23.88
C ASN A 126 6.74 17.08 24.69
N LEU A 127 5.90 16.27 25.30
CA LEU A 127 4.83 16.75 26.19
C LEU A 127 5.25 16.90 27.65
N GLY A 128 6.54 16.68 27.96
CA GLY A 128 7.11 16.90 29.30
C GLY A 128 6.66 15.90 30.36
N TYR A 129 6.33 14.65 29.99
CA TYR A 129 5.99 13.62 30.96
C TYR A 129 7.18 13.27 31.82
N PRO A 130 6.97 12.96 33.12
CA PRO A 130 8.02 12.45 34.00
C PRO A 130 8.61 11.13 33.47
N GLN A 131 9.91 10.93 33.63
CA GLN A 131 10.61 9.74 33.15
C GLN A 131 9.97 8.42 33.62
N GLU A 132 9.51 8.34 34.84
CA GLU A 132 8.86 7.15 35.40
C GLU A 132 7.56 6.80 34.65
N ASP A 133 6.78 7.82 34.26
CA ASP A 133 5.54 7.64 33.51
C ASP A 133 5.84 7.28 32.04
N ILE A 134 6.89 7.84 31.45
CA ILE A 134 7.37 7.47 30.11
C ILE A 134 7.69 5.98 30.07
N LEU A 135 8.52 5.50 30.99
CA LEU A 135 8.91 4.09 31.06
C LEU A 135 7.71 3.16 31.22
N LYS A 136 6.77 3.48 32.12
CA LYS A 136 5.53 2.70 32.31
C LYS A 136 4.69 2.61 31.03
N ARG A 137 4.59 3.72 30.28
CA ARG A 137 3.83 3.78 29.04
C ARG A 137 4.50 2.96 27.94
N ILE A 138 5.84 3.04 27.84
CA ILE A 138 6.63 2.25 26.90
C ILE A 138 6.48 0.75 27.22
N ASP A 139 6.72 0.33 28.47
CA ASP A 139 6.61 -1.07 28.89
C ASP A 139 5.23 -1.66 28.57
N ARG A 140 4.17 -0.89 28.86
CA ARG A 140 2.81 -1.27 28.49
C ARG A 140 2.64 -1.41 26.99
N THR A 141 3.10 -0.42 26.22
CA THR A 141 2.97 -0.43 24.76
C THR A 141 3.76 -1.60 24.16
N VAL A 142 4.99 -1.84 24.61
CA VAL A 142 5.84 -2.96 24.17
C VAL A 142 5.11 -4.29 24.39
N SER A 143 4.52 -4.48 25.57
CA SER A 143 3.76 -5.69 25.90
C SER A 143 2.46 -5.82 25.08
N ASP A 144 1.69 -4.73 24.94
CA ASP A 144 0.41 -4.74 24.22
C ASP A 144 0.58 -5.05 22.72
N TYR A 145 1.73 -4.66 22.13
CA TYR A 145 2.04 -4.83 20.71
C TYR A 145 2.98 -6.00 20.40
N HIS A 146 3.46 -6.70 21.44
CA HIS A 146 4.42 -7.81 21.29
C HIS A 146 5.64 -7.40 20.44
N ILE A 147 6.33 -6.34 20.83
CA ILE A 147 7.48 -5.75 20.11
C ILE A 147 8.77 -5.81 20.91
N GLU A 148 8.86 -6.68 21.92
CA GLU A 148 10.03 -6.83 22.79
C GLU A 148 11.32 -7.07 21.99
N ASP A 149 11.25 -7.87 20.95
CA ASP A 149 12.37 -8.21 20.05
C ASP A 149 12.76 -7.08 19.08
N LEU A 150 11.95 -6.04 18.97
CA LEU A 150 12.24 -4.85 18.17
C LEU A 150 12.89 -3.72 18.96
N MET A 151 12.86 -3.78 20.30
CA MET A 151 13.43 -2.74 21.15
C MET A 151 14.96 -2.69 21.03
N GLY A 152 15.54 -1.49 21.17
CA GLY A 152 16.97 -1.24 21.02
C GLY A 152 17.50 -1.36 19.58
N ARG A 153 16.63 -1.56 18.58
CA ARG A 153 17.04 -1.71 17.18
C ARG A 153 16.99 -0.37 16.45
N SER A 154 17.88 -0.23 15.45
CA SER A 154 17.78 0.91 14.52
C SER A 154 16.53 0.81 13.68
N VAL A 155 15.74 1.89 13.60
CA VAL A 155 14.55 1.97 12.76
C VAL A 155 14.85 1.78 11.26
N PHE A 156 16.10 2.07 10.84
CA PHE A 156 16.53 1.86 9.45
C PHE A 156 16.74 0.38 9.12
N ALA A 157 17.06 -0.44 10.13
CA ALA A 157 17.27 -1.88 9.98
C ALA A 157 15.98 -2.70 10.02
N LEU A 158 14.85 -2.08 10.38
CA LEU A 158 13.54 -2.74 10.43
C LEU A 158 12.98 -3.01 9.03
N SER A 159 12.30 -4.15 8.88
CA SER A 159 11.46 -4.44 7.71
C SER A 159 10.26 -3.48 7.61
N GLY A 160 9.54 -3.49 6.48
CA GLY A 160 8.36 -2.66 6.29
C GLY A 160 7.26 -2.92 7.33
N GLY A 161 6.98 -4.19 7.62
CA GLY A 161 6.00 -4.58 8.64
C GLY A 161 6.42 -4.20 10.06
N GLU A 162 7.69 -4.44 10.43
CA GLU A 162 8.23 -4.01 11.72
C GLU A 162 8.16 -2.48 11.89
N LYS A 163 8.47 -1.71 10.83
CA LYS A 163 8.30 -0.25 10.84
C LYS A 163 6.85 0.16 11.08
N GLN A 164 5.91 -0.49 10.42
CA GLN A 164 4.48 -0.21 10.61
C GLN A 164 4.05 -0.50 12.04
N LYS A 165 4.54 -1.60 12.63
CA LYS A 165 4.25 -1.97 14.00
C LYS A 165 4.78 -0.94 15.01
N ILE A 166 6.03 -0.47 14.82
CA ILE A 166 6.62 0.62 15.63
C ILE A 166 5.85 1.94 15.42
N ALA A 167 5.45 2.28 14.18
CA ALA A 167 4.65 3.49 13.93
C ALA A 167 3.28 3.46 14.64
N CYS A 168 2.61 2.31 14.66
CA CYS A 168 1.39 2.14 15.44
C CYS A 168 1.65 2.24 16.95
N ALA A 169 2.74 1.66 17.44
CA ALA A 169 3.12 1.69 18.84
C ALA A 169 3.46 3.12 19.31
N SER A 170 4.30 3.86 18.57
CA SER A 170 4.67 5.24 18.88
C SER A 170 3.47 6.18 18.89
N SER A 171 2.52 5.99 17.95
CA SER A 171 1.26 6.76 17.91
C SER A 171 0.33 6.46 19.09
N SER A 172 0.52 5.33 19.77
CA SER A 172 -0.37 4.88 20.87
C SER A 172 0.17 5.15 22.26
N VAL A 173 1.46 5.47 22.40
CA VAL A 173 2.13 5.61 23.71
C VAL A 173 1.50 6.70 24.60
N LEU A 174 0.93 7.75 23.97
CA LEU A 174 0.18 8.80 24.66
C LEU A 174 -1.22 8.35 25.12
N LEU A 175 -1.66 7.16 24.71
CA LEU A 175 -3.00 6.61 24.94
C LEU A 175 -4.13 7.50 24.38
N PRO A 176 -4.02 7.99 23.15
CA PRO A 176 -5.02 8.87 22.56
C PRO A 176 -6.39 8.19 22.48
N GLY A 177 -7.47 8.96 22.55
CA GLY A 177 -8.84 8.47 22.40
C GLY A 177 -9.22 8.21 20.93
N ILE A 178 -8.58 8.92 20.01
CA ILE A 178 -8.81 8.85 18.57
C ILE A 178 -7.58 8.29 17.87
N MET A 179 -7.77 7.38 16.92
CA MET A 179 -6.72 6.86 16.04
C MET A 179 -7.09 7.14 14.59
N VAL A 180 -6.18 7.79 13.86
CA VAL A 180 -6.35 8.12 12.45
C VAL A 180 -5.27 7.43 11.62
N LEU A 181 -5.68 6.70 10.58
CA LEU A 181 -4.77 5.99 9.70
C LEU A 181 -5.05 6.36 8.24
N ASP A 182 -3.98 6.62 7.50
CA ASP A 182 -4.06 6.92 6.06
C ASP A 182 -3.33 5.83 5.27
N GLU A 183 -4.07 4.94 4.60
CA GLU A 183 -3.59 3.82 3.78
C GLU A 183 -2.46 2.98 4.43
N PRO A 184 -2.63 2.52 5.67
CA PRO A 184 -1.54 1.88 6.43
C PRO A 184 -1.10 0.53 5.84
N SER A 185 -1.90 -0.11 4.98
CA SER A 185 -1.60 -1.42 4.40
C SER A 185 -0.87 -1.37 3.06
N SER A 186 -0.63 -0.19 2.48
CA SER A 186 -0.21 -0.02 1.07
C SER A 186 1.05 -0.81 0.68
N ASN A 187 2.02 -0.95 1.59
CA ASN A 187 3.31 -1.61 1.34
C ASN A 187 3.53 -2.88 2.20
N LEU A 188 2.47 -3.43 2.78
CA LEU A 188 2.55 -4.57 3.69
C LEU A 188 2.31 -5.89 2.98
N ASP A 189 3.07 -6.91 3.39
CA ASP A 189 2.76 -8.31 3.06
C ASP A 189 1.66 -8.86 3.98
N MET A 190 1.26 -10.11 3.74
CA MET A 190 0.15 -10.71 4.48
C MET A 190 0.41 -10.86 5.98
N ALA A 191 1.65 -11.14 6.37
CA ALA A 191 2.00 -11.26 7.78
C ALA A 191 1.91 -9.91 8.47
N ALA A 192 2.41 -8.85 7.83
CA ALA A 192 2.34 -7.48 8.35
C ALA A 192 0.89 -6.92 8.34
N ILE A 193 0.05 -7.32 7.37
CA ILE A 193 -1.39 -6.98 7.38
C ILE A 193 -2.10 -7.67 8.55
N ASP A 194 -1.76 -8.92 8.85
CA ASP A 194 -2.33 -9.63 10.00
C ASP A 194 -1.90 -8.97 11.33
N ASP A 195 -0.63 -8.60 11.46
CA ASP A 195 -0.13 -7.81 12.60
C ASP A 195 -0.90 -6.47 12.74
N LEU A 196 -1.06 -5.72 11.65
CA LEU A 196 -1.83 -4.46 11.64
C LEU A 196 -3.29 -4.69 12.10
N ARG A 197 -3.92 -5.75 11.59
CA ARG A 197 -5.29 -6.12 11.97
C ARG A 197 -5.40 -6.44 13.47
N GLN A 198 -4.41 -7.13 14.05
CA GLN A 198 -4.36 -7.39 15.50
C GLN A 198 -4.28 -6.08 16.30
N VAL A 199 -3.46 -5.13 15.86
CA VAL A 199 -3.36 -3.80 16.48
C VAL A 199 -4.70 -3.05 16.41
N LEU A 200 -5.35 -3.03 15.23
CA LEU A 200 -6.66 -2.40 15.08
C LEU A 200 -7.74 -3.05 15.96
N SER A 201 -7.71 -4.39 16.06
CA SER A 201 -8.60 -5.14 16.95
C SER A 201 -8.36 -4.80 18.43
N LEU A 202 -7.09 -4.65 18.83
CA LEU A 202 -6.72 -4.20 20.18
C LEU A 202 -7.29 -2.80 20.47
N TRP A 203 -7.10 -1.84 19.57
CA TRP A 203 -7.64 -0.49 19.72
C TRP A 203 -9.16 -0.46 19.83
N LYS A 204 -9.85 -1.25 18.99
CA LYS A 204 -11.32 -1.39 19.05
C LYS A 204 -11.76 -1.97 20.40
N LYS A 205 -11.07 -3.01 20.91
CA LYS A 205 -11.35 -3.59 22.24
C LYS A 205 -11.08 -2.60 23.38
N GLN A 206 -10.12 -1.70 23.23
CA GLN A 206 -9.82 -0.62 24.17
C GLN A 206 -10.84 0.52 24.10
N GLY A 207 -11.83 0.47 23.19
CA GLY A 207 -12.85 1.49 23.02
C GLY A 207 -12.37 2.77 22.34
N LYS A 208 -11.24 2.73 21.61
CA LYS A 208 -10.76 3.88 20.84
C LYS A 208 -11.66 4.14 19.63
N THR A 209 -11.83 5.42 19.31
CA THR A 209 -12.47 5.85 18.06
C THR A 209 -11.46 5.75 16.94
N ILE A 210 -11.78 5.05 15.85
CA ILE A 210 -10.84 4.76 14.76
C ILE A 210 -11.39 5.29 13.46
N LEU A 211 -10.60 6.11 12.78
CA LEU A 211 -10.87 6.58 11.42
C LEU A 211 -9.74 6.10 10.51
N ILE A 212 -10.06 5.24 9.55
CA ILE A 212 -9.08 4.68 8.62
C ILE A 212 -9.47 4.95 7.18
N ALA A 213 -8.58 5.56 6.41
CA ALA A 213 -8.68 5.65 4.96
C ALA A 213 -7.96 4.46 4.33
N GLU A 214 -8.65 3.70 3.46
CA GLU A 214 -8.07 2.47 2.92
C GLU A 214 -8.63 2.10 1.54
N HIS A 215 -7.76 1.47 0.74
CA HIS A 215 -8.14 0.85 -0.53
C HIS A 215 -8.29 -0.67 -0.41
N ARG A 216 -7.44 -1.35 0.37
CA ARG A 216 -7.53 -2.79 0.61
C ARG A 216 -8.47 -3.07 1.76
N LEU A 217 -9.69 -3.55 1.49
CA LEU A 217 -10.76 -3.60 2.48
C LEU A 217 -10.90 -4.95 3.19
N TYR A 218 -10.37 -6.02 2.62
CA TYR A 218 -10.65 -7.40 3.06
C TYR A 218 -10.21 -7.73 4.49
N TYR A 219 -9.20 -7.03 5.02
CA TYR A 219 -8.73 -7.25 6.40
C TYR A 219 -9.51 -6.46 7.46
N LEU A 220 -10.43 -5.58 7.02
CA LEU A 220 -11.23 -4.70 7.88
C LEU A 220 -12.70 -5.13 8.01
N HIS A 221 -13.10 -6.19 7.31
CA HIS A 221 -14.50 -6.61 7.18
C HIS A 221 -15.25 -6.73 8.51
N ASP A 222 -14.63 -7.33 9.54
CA ASP A 222 -15.22 -7.56 10.87
C ASP A 222 -14.82 -6.50 11.90
N LEU A 223 -14.02 -5.53 11.52
CA LEU A 223 -13.57 -4.43 12.38
C LEU A 223 -14.38 -3.16 12.17
N ALA A 224 -14.72 -2.81 10.94
CA ALA A 224 -15.47 -1.59 10.65
C ALA A 224 -16.90 -1.67 11.16
N ASP A 225 -17.39 -0.56 11.75
CA ASP A 225 -18.79 -0.39 12.15
C ASP A 225 -19.56 0.37 11.08
N ARG A 226 -18.88 1.28 10.36
CA ARG A 226 -19.42 2.07 9.22
C ARG A 226 -18.41 2.17 8.11
N VAL A 227 -18.89 2.24 6.88
CA VAL A 227 -18.08 2.46 5.66
C VAL A 227 -18.61 3.71 4.96
N LEU A 228 -17.75 4.69 4.79
CA LEU A 228 -18.04 5.96 4.12
C LEU A 228 -17.43 5.94 2.73
N TYR A 229 -18.26 6.06 1.72
CA TYR A 229 -17.82 6.22 0.34
C TYR A 229 -17.63 7.69 0.02
N VAL A 230 -16.36 8.06 -0.21
CA VAL A 230 -15.95 9.42 -0.56
C VAL A 230 -15.75 9.53 -2.06
N LYS A 231 -16.35 10.56 -2.67
CA LYS A 231 -16.24 10.85 -4.09
C LYS A 231 -16.22 12.36 -4.31
N ASP A 232 -15.32 12.83 -5.15
CA ASP A 232 -15.20 14.24 -5.56
C ASP A 232 -15.19 15.24 -4.38
N GLY A 233 -14.61 14.84 -3.24
CA GLY A 233 -14.51 15.67 -2.03
C GLY A 233 -15.73 15.61 -1.11
N GLU A 234 -16.72 14.78 -1.39
CA GLU A 234 -17.97 14.67 -0.61
C GLU A 234 -18.15 13.24 -0.07
N ILE A 235 -18.87 13.06 1.04
CA ILE A 235 -19.34 11.75 1.49
C ILE A 235 -20.63 11.46 0.71
N GLU A 236 -20.49 10.67 -0.38
CA GLU A 236 -21.61 10.36 -1.26
C GLU A 236 -22.59 9.35 -0.62
N ARG A 237 -22.05 8.37 0.09
CA ARG A 237 -22.84 7.30 0.73
C ARG A 237 -22.20 6.77 2.00
N GLU A 238 -23.06 6.35 2.89
CA GLU A 238 -22.72 5.56 4.07
C GLU A 238 -23.30 4.16 3.95
N TYR A 239 -22.55 3.18 4.43
CA TYR A 239 -22.95 1.78 4.44
C TYR A 239 -22.66 1.15 5.79
N THR A 240 -23.51 0.26 6.23
CA THR A 240 -23.12 -0.77 7.18
C THR A 240 -22.22 -1.80 6.49
N PRO A 241 -21.36 -2.53 7.21
CA PRO A 241 -20.52 -3.59 6.62
C PRO A 241 -21.34 -4.63 5.84
N ALA A 242 -22.53 -4.99 6.33
CA ALA A 242 -23.43 -5.95 5.67
C ALA A 242 -23.96 -5.42 4.33
N GLU A 243 -24.42 -4.15 4.29
CA GLU A 243 -24.83 -3.50 3.05
C GLU A 243 -23.70 -3.42 2.05
N PHE A 244 -22.50 -3.04 2.51
CA PHE A 244 -21.32 -2.95 1.65
C PHE A 244 -20.92 -4.32 1.06
N ASP A 245 -20.93 -5.40 1.83
CA ASP A 245 -20.64 -6.75 1.33
C ASP A 245 -21.72 -7.29 0.39
N SER A 246 -22.97 -6.80 0.52
CA SER A 246 -24.09 -7.15 -0.36
C SER A 246 -24.05 -6.48 -1.73
N LEU A 247 -23.20 -5.45 -1.93
CA LEU A 247 -23.06 -4.76 -3.21
C LEU A 247 -22.68 -5.74 -4.32
N SER A 248 -23.39 -5.64 -5.45
CA SER A 248 -23.07 -6.46 -6.62
C SER A 248 -21.68 -6.13 -7.16
N ASP A 249 -21.04 -7.11 -7.82
CA ASP A 249 -19.76 -6.89 -8.49
C ASP A 249 -19.85 -5.78 -9.55
N GLY A 250 -21.00 -5.65 -10.22
CA GLY A 250 -21.27 -4.58 -11.17
C GLY A 250 -21.22 -3.21 -10.49
N THR A 251 -21.99 -3.03 -9.42
CA THR A 251 -22.03 -1.78 -8.65
C THR A 251 -20.66 -1.43 -8.09
N ARG A 252 -19.97 -2.39 -7.44
CA ARG A 252 -18.60 -2.16 -6.93
C ARG A 252 -17.63 -1.71 -8.02
N LYS A 253 -17.74 -2.32 -9.20
CA LYS A 253 -16.91 -1.97 -10.37
C LYS A 253 -17.18 -0.56 -10.87
N GLU A 254 -18.43 -0.14 -10.88
CA GLU A 254 -18.87 1.18 -11.32
C GLU A 254 -18.36 2.29 -10.37
N ILE A 255 -18.47 2.06 -9.07
CA ILE A 255 -18.05 3.03 -8.03
C ILE A 255 -16.57 2.87 -7.60
N GLY A 256 -15.80 1.98 -8.26
CA GLY A 256 -14.37 1.84 -8.04
C GLY A 256 -13.95 1.23 -6.68
N LEU A 257 -14.84 0.47 -6.02
CA LEU A 257 -14.59 -0.07 -4.67
C LEU A 257 -14.14 -1.53 -4.69
N ARG A 258 -13.13 -1.85 -3.87
CA ARG A 258 -12.64 -3.21 -3.64
C ARG A 258 -13.59 -4.00 -2.74
N PRO A 259 -13.64 -5.35 -2.86
CA PRO A 259 -14.52 -6.18 -2.03
C PRO A 259 -14.00 -6.32 -0.59
N PHE A 260 -14.91 -6.52 0.36
CA PHE A 260 -14.58 -6.95 1.71
C PHE A 260 -14.16 -8.43 1.78
N SER A 261 -14.64 -9.27 0.87
CA SER A 261 -14.36 -10.71 0.86
C SER A 261 -13.59 -11.12 -0.38
N LEU A 262 -12.45 -11.76 -0.16
CA LEU A 262 -11.65 -12.36 -1.23
C LEU A 262 -12.28 -13.65 -1.79
N SER A 263 -13.21 -14.29 -1.08
CA SER A 263 -13.79 -15.59 -1.45
C SER A 263 -14.55 -15.59 -2.78
N LYS A 264 -15.00 -14.41 -3.22
CA LYS A 264 -15.73 -14.21 -4.48
C LYS A 264 -14.81 -13.93 -5.68
N LEU A 265 -13.51 -13.78 -5.44
CA LEU A 265 -12.55 -13.51 -6.52
C LEU A 265 -12.39 -14.75 -7.41
N LYS A 266 -12.41 -14.51 -8.72
CA LYS A 266 -12.18 -15.53 -9.76
C LYS A 266 -11.11 -15.04 -10.71
N PRO A 267 -10.24 -15.93 -11.25
CA PRO A 267 -9.27 -15.56 -12.25
C PRO A 267 -9.98 -15.03 -13.50
N ALA A 268 -9.51 -13.88 -13.97
CA ALA A 268 -10.00 -13.28 -15.22
C ALA A 268 -9.28 -13.87 -16.44
N ASN A 269 -8.05 -14.34 -16.28
CA ASN A 269 -7.24 -14.97 -17.31
C ASN A 269 -7.11 -16.45 -17.01
N GLN A 270 -7.32 -17.29 -18.03
CA GLN A 270 -7.03 -18.71 -17.94
C GLN A 270 -5.66 -18.96 -18.54
N TYR A 271 -4.85 -19.74 -17.85
CA TYR A 271 -3.60 -20.24 -18.41
C TYR A 271 -3.94 -21.09 -19.63
N GLN A 272 -3.40 -20.70 -20.75
CA GLN A 272 -3.46 -21.47 -21.98
C GLN A 272 -2.04 -21.88 -22.27
N ALA A 273 -1.76 -23.17 -22.21
CA ALA A 273 -0.44 -23.71 -22.57
C ALA A 273 -0.17 -23.43 -24.07
N HIS A 274 0.04 -22.17 -24.42
CA HIS A 274 0.17 -21.73 -25.80
C HIS A 274 1.47 -22.18 -26.47
N THR A 275 2.52 -22.48 -25.69
CA THR A 275 3.82 -22.86 -26.24
C THR A 275 4.57 -23.82 -25.33
N ALA A 276 5.33 -24.74 -25.96
CA ALA A 276 6.37 -25.52 -25.27
C ALA A 276 7.60 -24.66 -24.88
N LYS A 277 7.48 -23.35 -25.00
CA LYS A 277 8.56 -22.39 -24.74
C LYS A 277 8.64 -22.07 -23.25
N GLN A 278 9.84 -22.23 -22.70
CA GLN A 278 10.08 -22.04 -21.28
C GLN A 278 11.25 -21.08 -21.04
N MET A 279 11.18 -20.42 -19.91
CA MET A 279 12.26 -19.70 -19.29
C MET A 279 12.84 -20.59 -18.19
N GLU A 280 14.09 -21.01 -18.33
CA GLU A 280 14.75 -21.97 -17.48
C GLU A 280 15.80 -21.30 -16.60
N PHE A 281 15.77 -21.58 -15.32
CA PHE A 281 16.74 -21.15 -14.33
C PHE A 281 17.61 -22.33 -13.95
N GLN A 282 18.94 -22.15 -13.99
CA GLN A 282 19.90 -23.18 -13.59
C GLN A 282 20.97 -22.57 -12.66
N ASN A 283 21.11 -23.16 -11.46
CA ASN A 283 22.01 -22.69 -10.40
C ASN A 283 21.86 -21.16 -10.16
N PHE A 284 20.62 -20.70 -10.09
CA PHE A 284 20.29 -19.29 -9.96
C PHE A 284 20.39 -18.88 -8.49
N CYS A 285 21.62 -18.51 -8.06
CA CYS A 285 21.98 -18.22 -6.68
C CYS A 285 22.56 -16.82 -6.57
N PHE A 286 22.23 -16.11 -5.48
CA PHE A 286 22.76 -14.77 -5.24
C PHE A 286 22.86 -14.44 -3.75
N ALA A 287 23.99 -13.82 -3.35
CA ALA A 287 24.18 -13.22 -2.04
C ALA A 287 24.72 -11.79 -2.21
N TYR A 288 24.21 -10.83 -1.46
CA TYR A 288 24.63 -9.42 -1.51
C TYR A 288 26.09 -9.23 -1.06
N LYS A 289 26.53 -10.00 -0.07
CA LYS A 289 27.93 -10.01 0.39
C LYS A 289 28.48 -11.44 0.46
N LYS A 290 29.78 -11.59 0.20
CA LYS A 290 30.47 -12.89 0.15
C LYS A 290 30.34 -13.79 1.39
N ARG A 291 29.98 -13.23 2.55
CA ARG A 291 29.88 -13.95 3.82
C ARG A 291 28.46 -13.99 4.38
N GLU A 292 27.52 -13.40 3.67
CA GLU A 292 26.10 -13.46 4.04
C GLU A 292 25.44 -14.71 3.43
N PRO A 293 24.38 -15.24 4.06
CA PRO A 293 23.59 -16.33 3.47
C PRO A 293 23.02 -15.89 2.11
N GLU A 294 22.85 -16.85 1.22
CA GLU A 294 22.25 -16.60 -0.09
C GLU A 294 20.82 -16.07 0.07
N SER A 295 20.58 -14.92 -0.53
CA SER A 295 19.23 -14.32 -0.61
C SER A 295 18.37 -14.99 -1.68
N LEU A 296 19.02 -15.73 -2.59
CA LEU A 296 18.39 -16.50 -3.64
C LEU A 296 19.16 -17.81 -3.84
N HIS A 297 18.43 -18.93 -3.86
CA HIS A 297 18.96 -20.24 -4.11
C HIS A 297 17.94 -21.09 -4.87
N ILE A 298 17.96 -21.01 -6.20
CA ILE A 298 17.09 -21.74 -7.11
C ILE A 298 17.96 -22.70 -7.93
N PRO A 299 18.06 -23.98 -7.53
CA PRO A 299 18.86 -24.98 -8.26
C PRO A 299 18.38 -25.17 -9.70
N SER A 300 17.06 -25.28 -9.87
CA SER A 300 16.40 -25.30 -11.18
C SER A 300 14.95 -24.83 -11.03
N ALA A 301 14.44 -24.14 -12.03
CA ALA A 301 13.03 -23.81 -12.18
C ALA A 301 12.71 -23.57 -13.65
N GLU A 302 11.47 -23.84 -14.03
CA GLU A 302 10.94 -23.61 -15.37
C GLU A 302 9.68 -22.78 -15.28
N LEU A 303 9.60 -21.70 -16.07
CA LEU A 303 8.44 -20.82 -16.12
C LEU A 303 7.96 -20.65 -17.57
N PRO A 304 6.66 -20.54 -17.82
CA PRO A 304 6.14 -20.36 -19.18
C PRO A 304 6.49 -18.99 -19.75
N VAL A 305 6.85 -18.95 -21.04
CA VAL A 305 7.08 -17.73 -21.81
C VAL A 305 5.77 -17.23 -22.41
N GLY A 306 5.57 -15.91 -22.49
CA GLY A 306 4.38 -15.30 -23.08
C GLY A 306 3.19 -15.21 -22.08
N GLU A 307 3.42 -15.46 -20.82
CA GLU A 307 2.39 -15.45 -19.77
C GLU A 307 2.62 -14.31 -18.76
N THR A 308 1.57 -13.98 -18.03
CA THR A 308 1.67 -13.08 -16.88
C THR A 308 1.81 -13.92 -15.60
N ILE A 309 3.00 -13.92 -15.02
CA ILE A 309 3.38 -14.76 -13.90
C ILE A 309 3.39 -13.92 -12.63
N ALA A 310 2.51 -14.23 -11.68
CA ALA A 310 2.56 -13.65 -10.35
C ALA A 310 3.70 -14.30 -9.54
N ILE A 311 4.52 -13.47 -8.88
CA ILE A 311 5.51 -13.93 -7.91
C ILE A 311 5.02 -13.53 -6.53
N ILE A 312 4.56 -14.50 -5.74
CA ILE A 312 4.03 -14.31 -4.39
C ILE A 312 4.99 -14.88 -3.34
N GLY A 313 4.89 -14.42 -2.11
CA GLY A 313 5.72 -14.84 -0.97
C GLY A 313 5.84 -13.71 0.06
N LEU A 314 6.21 -14.03 1.28
CA LEU A 314 6.40 -13.03 2.35
C LEU A 314 7.58 -12.09 2.04
N ASN A 315 7.66 -10.99 2.79
CA ASN A 315 8.82 -10.10 2.72
C ASN A 315 10.10 -10.88 3.12
N GLY A 316 11.21 -10.60 2.43
CA GLY A 316 12.44 -11.37 2.60
C GLY A 316 12.47 -12.73 1.89
N ALA A 317 11.41 -13.16 1.19
CA ALA A 317 11.41 -14.41 0.43
C ALA A 317 12.31 -14.42 -0.82
N GLY A 318 12.95 -13.28 -1.16
CA GLY A 318 13.87 -13.18 -2.30
C GLY A 318 13.23 -12.70 -3.61
N LYS A 319 11.96 -12.26 -3.60
CA LYS A 319 11.21 -11.83 -4.80
C LYS A 319 11.89 -10.71 -5.59
N SER A 320 12.19 -9.57 -4.95
CA SER A 320 12.86 -8.44 -5.60
C SER A 320 14.31 -8.78 -5.99
N THR A 321 14.98 -9.67 -5.24
CA THR A 321 16.29 -10.18 -5.62
C THR A 321 16.23 -11.00 -6.91
N LEU A 322 15.21 -11.89 -7.03
CA LEU A 322 14.94 -12.64 -8.26
C LEU A 322 14.70 -11.70 -9.45
N ALA A 323 13.85 -10.68 -9.27
CA ALA A 323 13.57 -9.67 -10.28
C ALA A 323 14.84 -8.97 -10.78
N ARG A 324 15.68 -8.49 -9.86
CA ARG A 324 16.96 -7.83 -10.17
C ARG A 324 17.92 -8.77 -10.92
N CYS A 325 17.98 -10.02 -10.50
CA CYS A 325 18.78 -11.04 -11.18
C CYS A 325 18.26 -11.32 -12.59
N ILE A 326 16.96 -11.47 -12.80
CA ILE A 326 16.35 -11.69 -14.13
C ILE A 326 16.64 -10.50 -15.05
N CYS A 327 16.50 -9.27 -14.55
CA CYS A 327 16.76 -8.06 -15.32
C CYS A 327 18.28 -7.79 -15.57
N GLY A 328 19.19 -8.62 -15.04
CA GLY A 328 20.63 -8.45 -15.24
C GLY A 328 21.26 -7.33 -14.43
N LEU A 329 20.51 -6.76 -13.47
CA LEU A 329 21.02 -5.74 -12.53
C LEU A 329 22.05 -6.35 -11.57
N GLU A 330 21.91 -7.65 -11.28
CA GLU A 330 22.91 -8.45 -10.57
C GLU A 330 23.67 -9.35 -11.54
N LYS A 331 25.02 -9.30 -11.49
CA LYS A 331 25.88 -9.89 -12.54
C LYS A 331 26.15 -11.39 -12.37
N LYS A 332 26.16 -11.89 -11.14
CA LYS A 332 26.60 -13.25 -10.79
C LYS A 332 25.47 -14.03 -10.13
N CYS A 333 24.47 -14.40 -10.89
CA CYS A 333 23.29 -15.08 -10.37
C CYS A 333 22.88 -16.36 -11.15
N GLY A 334 23.86 -17.04 -11.77
CA GLY A 334 23.58 -18.28 -12.50
C GLY A 334 23.12 -18.06 -13.93
N PHE A 335 22.52 -19.10 -14.53
CA PHE A 335 22.13 -19.12 -15.94
C PHE A 335 20.63 -18.96 -16.10
N LEU A 336 20.25 -18.06 -16.99
CA LEU A 336 18.88 -17.89 -17.46
C LEU A 336 18.84 -18.25 -18.95
N GLN A 337 18.04 -19.24 -19.31
CA GLN A 337 17.76 -19.57 -20.71
C GLN A 337 16.34 -19.17 -21.05
N VAL A 338 16.14 -18.60 -22.21
CA VAL A 338 14.82 -18.27 -22.77
C VAL A 338 14.78 -18.88 -24.15
N GLU A 339 13.82 -19.76 -24.40
CA GLU A 339 13.68 -20.50 -25.65
C GLU A 339 14.99 -21.19 -26.09
N GLY A 340 15.71 -21.79 -25.13
CA GLY A 340 16.98 -22.48 -25.38
C GLY A 340 18.21 -21.57 -25.61
N LYS A 341 18.04 -20.23 -25.55
CA LYS A 341 19.14 -19.28 -25.63
C LYS A 341 19.56 -18.83 -24.23
N THR A 342 20.84 -19.02 -23.90
CA THR A 342 21.36 -18.52 -22.62
C THR A 342 21.56 -17.01 -22.68
N LEU A 343 20.95 -16.30 -21.74
CA LEU A 343 21.07 -14.86 -21.57
C LEU A 343 22.08 -14.55 -20.47
N ASP A 344 23.24 -13.98 -20.83
CA ASP A 344 24.17 -13.38 -19.87
C ASP A 344 23.56 -12.09 -19.29
N TRP A 345 24.21 -11.51 -18.27
CA TRP A 345 23.68 -10.32 -17.61
C TRP A 345 23.52 -9.11 -18.55
N LYS A 346 24.38 -8.98 -19.61
CA LYS A 346 24.27 -7.90 -20.61
C LYS A 346 23.10 -8.13 -21.56
N ALA A 347 22.87 -9.36 -21.97
CA ALA A 347 21.71 -9.74 -22.77
C ALA A 347 20.43 -9.52 -21.98
N ARG A 348 20.40 -9.91 -20.68
CA ARG A 348 19.25 -9.68 -19.80
C ARG A 348 18.91 -8.19 -19.69
N LEU A 349 19.88 -7.28 -19.50
CA LEU A 349 19.67 -5.83 -19.52
C LEU A 349 19.03 -5.30 -20.81
N LYS A 350 19.28 -5.97 -21.96
CA LYS A 350 18.69 -5.57 -23.25
C LYS A 350 17.29 -6.15 -23.48
N HIS A 351 17.03 -7.35 -22.98
CA HIS A 351 15.76 -8.07 -23.22
C HIS A 351 14.73 -7.83 -22.12
N CYS A 352 15.15 -7.32 -20.96
CA CYS A 352 14.29 -7.11 -19.81
C CYS A 352 14.06 -5.61 -19.54
N TYR A 353 12.91 -5.29 -18.97
CA TYR A 353 12.58 -4.00 -18.34
C TYR A 353 12.10 -4.25 -16.92
N MET A 354 12.42 -3.37 -15.97
CA MET A 354 11.98 -3.47 -14.60
C MET A 354 11.26 -2.19 -14.16
N VAL A 355 10.05 -2.32 -13.66
CA VAL A 355 9.37 -1.29 -12.90
C VAL A 355 9.67 -1.54 -11.42
N MET A 356 10.35 -0.59 -10.78
CA MET A 356 10.78 -0.70 -9.38
C MET A 356 9.63 -0.37 -8.42
N GLN A 357 9.67 -0.96 -7.22
CA GLN A 357 8.73 -0.65 -6.14
C GLN A 357 8.74 0.83 -5.76
N ASP A 358 9.93 1.41 -5.55
CA ASP A 358 10.09 2.86 -5.37
C ASP A 358 10.40 3.51 -6.72
N THR A 359 9.35 3.99 -7.37
CA THR A 359 9.43 4.64 -8.68
C THR A 359 10.19 5.97 -8.65
N SER A 360 10.37 6.60 -7.47
CA SER A 360 11.14 7.84 -7.36
C SER A 360 12.63 7.66 -7.72
N HIS A 361 13.14 6.43 -7.61
CA HIS A 361 14.50 6.09 -8.03
C HIS A 361 14.64 5.77 -9.53
N GLN A 362 13.51 5.67 -10.23
CA GLN A 362 13.48 5.30 -11.65
C GLN A 362 13.16 6.52 -12.54
N LEU A 363 12.41 7.48 -12.03
CA LEU A 363 11.93 8.65 -12.78
C LEU A 363 12.90 9.83 -12.54
N PHE A 364 13.54 10.33 -13.62
CA PHE A 364 14.60 11.32 -13.49
C PHE A 364 14.63 12.37 -14.62
N THR A 365 13.70 12.31 -15.58
CA THR A 365 13.63 13.28 -16.68
C THR A 365 12.95 14.59 -16.28
N GLU A 366 12.98 15.59 -17.16
CA GLU A 366 12.41 16.91 -16.92
C GLU A 366 10.87 16.91 -17.01
N SER A 367 10.30 16.00 -17.81
CA SER A 367 8.84 15.88 -17.97
C SER A 367 8.37 14.42 -17.98
N VAL A 368 7.09 14.22 -17.68
CA VAL A 368 6.41 12.92 -17.79
C VAL A 368 6.49 12.38 -19.23
N ALA A 369 6.35 13.26 -20.23
CA ALA A 369 6.47 12.86 -21.63
C ALA A 369 7.87 12.35 -21.96
N ASP A 370 8.92 13.06 -21.50
CA ASP A 370 10.30 12.66 -21.71
C ASP A 370 10.64 11.32 -21.05
N GLU A 371 10.04 11.03 -19.88
CA GLU A 371 10.22 9.77 -19.17
C GLU A 371 9.70 8.58 -20.00
N VAL A 372 8.54 8.75 -20.60
CA VAL A 372 7.95 7.74 -21.49
C VAL A 372 8.73 7.64 -22.80
N LEU A 373 9.10 8.75 -23.42
CA LEU A 373 9.90 8.79 -24.64
C LEU A 373 11.28 8.13 -24.48
N LEU A 374 11.90 8.29 -23.31
CA LEU A 374 13.20 7.71 -23.02
C LEU A 374 13.18 6.18 -23.08
N SER A 375 12.05 5.60 -22.72
CA SER A 375 11.86 4.14 -22.71
C SER A 375 11.57 3.54 -24.08
N MET A 376 11.33 4.36 -25.10
CA MET A 376 10.99 3.92 -26.46
C MET A 376 12.23 3.79 -27.34
N ASP A 377 12.31 2.71 -28.14
CA ASP A 377 13.34 2.56 -29.17
C ASP A 377 13.12 3.57 -30.33
N ASN A 378 11.87 3.77 -30.74
CA ASN A 378 11.47 4.80 -31.72
C ASN A 378 10.65 5.87 -30.99
N LYS A 379 11.16 7.09 -30.93
CA LYS A 379 10.51 8.21 -30.25
C LYS A 379 9.31 8.69 -31.06
N ASP A 380 8.10 8.37 -30.59
CA ASP A 380 6.82 8.76 -31.21
C ASP A 380 5.92 9.43 -30.16
N GLU A 381 5.77 10.72 -30.27
CA GLU A 381 4.95 11.52 -29.35
C GLU A 381 3.47 11.14 -29.38
N THR A 382 2.97 10.64 -30.51
CA THR A 382 1.56 10.23 -30.62
C THR A 382 1.29 8.99 -29.77
N VAL A 383 2.26 8.09 -29.66
CA VAL A 383 2.20 6.92 -28.77
C VAL A 383 2.27 7.37 -27.30
N VAL A 384 3.10 8.38 -27.00
CA VAL A 384 3.19 8.96 -25.66
C VAL A 384 1.85 9.53 -25.21
N ASP A 385 1.22 10.37 -26.03
CA ASP A 385 -0.08 10.97 -25.69
C ASP A 385 -1.16 9.90 -25.50
N LYS A 386 -1.17 8.86 -26.34
CA LYS A 386 -2.11 7.75 -26.22
C LYS A 386 -1.92 6.99 -24.89
N ILE A 387 -0.69 6.65 -24.52
CA ILE A 387 -0.42 5.90 -23.30
C ILE A 387 -0.68 6.77 -22.06
N LEU A 388 -0.29 8.05 -22.07
CA LEU A 388 -0.57 8.96 -20.97
C LEU A 388 -2.09 9.16 -20.77
N LYS A 389 -2.86 9.25 -21.85
CA LYS A 389 -4.32 9.31 -21.77
C LYS A 389 -4.91 8.04 -21.16
N GLN A 390 -4.37 6.86 -21.51
CA GLN A 390 -4.84 5.58 -20.98
C GLN A 390 -4.68 5.50 -19.44
N PHE A 391 -3.67 6.15 -18.88
CA PHE A 391 -3.37 6.14 -17.45
C PHE A 391 -3.80 7.41 -16.71
N ASP A 392 -4.67 8.23 -17.30
CA ASP A 392 -5.10 9.52 -16.73
C ASP A 392 -3.91 10.42 -16.31
N LEU A 393 -2.92 10.52 -17.21
CA LEU A 393 -1.68 11.28 -16.98
C LEU A 393 -1.47 12.39 -18.01
N LEU A 394 -2.35 12.54 -18.99
CA LEU A 394 -2.14 13.48 -20.10
C LEU A 394 -2.05 14.95 -19.63
N GLU A 395 -2.81 15.32 -18.61
CA GLU A 395 -2.77 16.68 -18.02
C GLU A 395 -1.47 16.98 -17.27
N TYR A 396 -0.71 15.93 -16.92
CA TYR A 396 0.60 16.06 -16.24
C TYR A 396 1.78 15.90 -17.20
N LYS A 397 1.53 15.85 -18.52
CA LYS A 397 2.52 15.56 -19.58
C LYS A 397 3.80 16.36 -19.42
N ASP A 398 3.66 17.67 -19.17
CA ASP A 398 4.77 18.63 -19.08
C ASP A 398 5.29 18.85 -17.66
N ARG A 399 4.74 18.15 -16.66
CA ARG A 399 5.19 18.27 -15.26
C ARG A 399 6.42 17.40 -15.01
N HIS A 400 7.26 17.88 -14.09
CA HIS A 400 8.38 17.08 -13.60
C HIS A 400 7.88 15.83 -12.85
N PRO A 401 8.35 14.61 -13.16
CA PRO A 401 7.84 13.37 -12.57
C PRO A 401 7.87 13.34 -11.04
N LEU A 402 8.89 13.95 -10.41
CA LEU A 402 8.99 13.98 -8.95
C LEU A 402 7.94 14.88 -8.28
N SER A 403 7.29 15.79 -9.00
CA SER A 403 6.18 16.61 -8.48
C SER A 403 4.85 15.85 -8.39
N LEU A 404 4.77 14.66 -8.96
CA LEU A 404 3.58 13.84 -8.99
C LEU A 404 3.34 13.11 -7.66
N SER A 405 2.07 12.74 -7.41
CA SER A 405 1.74 11.85 -6.30
C SER A 405 2.35 10.45 -6.49
N GLY A 406 2.44 9.64 -5.42
CA GLY A 406 2.98 8.28 -5.48
C GLY A 406 2.27 7.41 -6.53
N GLY A 407 0.94 7.43 -6.56
CA GLY A 407 0.16 6.67 -7.55
C GLY A 407 0.35 7.17 -8.99
N GLN A 408 0.50 8.48 -9.20
CA GLN A 408 0.81 9.03 -10.52
C GLN A 408 2.21 8.60 -10.99
N LYS A 409 3.23 8.66 -10.13
CA LYS A 409 4.58 8.15 -10.42
C LYS A 409 4.57 6.68 -10.82
N GLN A 410 3.81 5.88 -10.10
CA GLN A 410 3.64 4.45 -10.40
C GLN A 410 3.07 4.25 -11.80
N ARG A 411 2.01 5.00 -12.16
CA ARG A 411 1.41 4.94 -13.49
C ARG A 411 2.37 5.39 -14.60
N VAL A 412 3.19 6.42 -14.36
CA VAL A 412 4.24 6.83 -15.32
C VAL A 412 5.24 5.70 -15.57
N ALA A 413 5.76 5.06 -14.51
CA ALA A 413 6.70 3.95 -14.63
C ALA A 413 6.11 2.75 -15.38
N ILE A 414 4.82 2.45 -15.18
CA ILE A 414 4.10 1.40 -15.92
C ILE A 414 3.94 1.80 -17.40
N ALA A 415 3.57 3.05 -17.68
CA ALA A 415 3.47 3.55 -19.05
C ALA A 415 4.81 3.42 -19.80
N SER A 416 5.92 3.78 -19.14
CA SER A 416 7.28 3.62 -19.67
C SER A 416 7.63 2.15 -19.96
N ALA A 417 7.24 1.23 -19.06
CA ALA A 417 7.45 -0.20 -19.27
C ALA A 417 6.67 -0.73 -20.49
N ILE A 418 5.44 -0.29 -20.69
CA ILE A 418 4.58 -0.71 -21.81
C ILE A 418 5.20 -0.30 -23.16
N VAL A 419 5.72 0.91 -23.27
CA VAL A 419 6.30 1.42 -24.51
C VAL A 419 7.73 0.93 -24.77
N SER A 420 8.40 0.33 -23.78
CA SER A 420 9.81 -0.13 -23.88
C SER A 420 10.04 -1.25 -24.88
N ASN A 421 8.98 -1.91 -25.34
CA ASN A 421 8.99 -3.03 -26.30
C ASN A 421 9.93 -4.19 -25.92
N ARG A 422 10.24 -4.40 -24.63
CA ARG A 422 11.08 -5.53 -24.16
C ARG A 422 10.29 -6.84 -24.15
N GLU A 423 10.99 -7.95 -24.27
CA GLU A 423 10.39 -9.30 -24.30
C GLU A 423 9.95 -9.77 -22.89
N ILE A 424 10.74 -9.40 -21.87
CA ILE A 424 10.49 -9.72 -20.47
C ILE A 424 10.32 -8.43 -19.70
N ILE A 425 9.19 -8.27 -19.01
CA ILE A 425 8.92 -7.10 -18.19
C ILE A 425 8.64 -7.56 -16.75
N VAL A 426 9.39 -6.99 -15.82
CA VAL A 426 9.24 -7.27 -14.39
C VAL A 426 8.61 -6.08 -13.71
N PHE A 427 7.54 -6.31 -12.96
CA PHE A 427 6.85 -5.32 -12.16
C PHE A 427 7.03 -5.68 -10.68
N ASP A 428 7.62 -4.79 -9.90
CA ASP A 428 7.78 -4.97 -8.45
C ASP A 428 6.75 -4.09 -7.73
N GLU A 429 5.70 -4.72 -7.18
CA GLU A 429 4.55 -4.10 -6.50
C GLU A 429 3.83 -3.01 -7.33
N PRO A 430 3.37 -3.29 -8.55
CA PRO A 430 2.84 -2.27 -9.46
C PRO A 430 1.52 -1.63 -9.03
N THR A 431 0.82 -2.19 -8.03
CA THR A 431 -0.47 -1.68 -7.56
C THR A 431 -0.45 -1.17 -6.13
N SER A 432 0.74 -0.98 -5.54
CA SER A 432 0.86 -0.40 -4.20
C SER A 432 0.29 1.01 -4.18
N GLY A 433 -0.68 1.27 -3.27
CA GLY A 433 -1.36 2.56 -3.15
C GLY A 433 -2.28 2.93 -4.33
N LEU A 434 -2.64 1.99 -5.20
CA LEU A 434 -3.61 2.21 -6.26
C LEU A 434 -5.02 1.79 -5.84
N ASP A 435 -6.01 2.59 -6.26
CA ASP A 435 -7.43 2.23 -6.17
C ASP A 435 -7.82 1.12 -7.16
N LEU A 436 -9.07 0.67 -7.11
CA LEU A 436 -9.55 -0.41 -7.96
C LEU A 436 -9.53 -0.04 -9.45
N LYS A 437 -9.84 1.20 -9.81
CA LYS A 437 -9.86 1.68 -11.21
C LYS A 437 -8.47 1.52 -11.82
N HIS A 438 -7.45 2.10 -11.20
CA HIS A 438 -6.08 2.07 -11.69
C HIS A 438 -5.45 0.66 -11.61
N MET A 439 -5.75 -0.12 -10.56
CA MET A 439 -5.34 -1.53 -10.49
C MET A 439 -5.86 -2.33 -11.69
N ARG A 440 -7.11 -2.11 -12.10
CA ARG A 440 -7.69 -2.78 -13.28
C ARG A 440 -7.08 -2.32 -14.60
N GLU A 441 -6.67 -1.07 -14.69
CA GLU A 441 -5.94 -0.57 -15.85
C GLU A 441 -4.60 -1.26 -15.98
N VAL A 442 -3.89 -1.42 -14.86
CA VAL A 442 -2.67 -2.24 -14.81
C VAL A 442 -2.96 -3.66 -15.27
N ALA A 443 -3.98 -4.32 -14.70
CA ALA A 443 -4.33 -5.69 -15.08
C ALA A 443 -4.67 -5.85 -16.57
N ARG A 444 -5.43 -4.89 -17.15
CA ARG A 444 -5.73 -4.86 -18.60
C ARG A 444 -4.46 -4.68 -19.44
N SER A 445 -3.55 -3.82 -19.00
CA SER A 445 -2.27 -3.59 -19.68
C SER A 445 -1.38 -4.82 -19.64
N LEU A 446 -1.30 -5.50 -18.50
CA LEU A 446 -0.59 -6.78 -18.37
C LEU A 446 -1.13 -7.80 -19.36
N LYS A 447 -2.45 -7.96 -19.42
CA LYS A 447 -3.09 -8.87 -20.39
C LYS A 447 -2.75 -8.50 -21.82
N SER A 448 -2.87 -7.23 -22.20
CA SER A 448 -2.55 -6.76 -23.56
C SER A 448 -1.10 -7.03 -23.96
N LEU A 449 -0.16 -6.93 -23.03
CA LEU A 449 1.25 -7.25 -23.27
C LEU A 449 1.47 -8.77 -23.41
N ALA A 450 0.82 -9.59 -22.59
CA ALA A 450 0.88 -11.04 -22.70
C ALA A 450 0.28 -11.53 -24.02
N ASP A 451 -0.85 -10.95 -24.45
CA ASP A 451 -1.47 -11.24 -25.77
C ASP A 451 -0.54 -10.87 -26.96
N GLN A 452 0.45 -9.99 -26.75
CA GLN A 452 1.52 -9.68 -27.69
C GLN A 452 2.73 -10.64 -27.60
N GLY A 453 2.65 -11.68 -26.77
CA GLY A 453 3.71 -12.66 -26.55
C GLY A 453 4.81 -12.21 -25.56
N LYS A 454 4.61 -11.12 -24.82
CA LYS A 454 5.56 -10.68 -23.77
C LYS A 454 5.45 -11.57 -22.53
N THR A 455 6.57 -11.85 -21.89
CA THR A 455 6.60 -12.54 -20.60
C THR A 455 6.61 -11.51 -19.47
N LEU A 456 5.63 -11.58 -18.60
CA LEU A 456 5.47 -10.61 -17.52
C LEU A 456 5.65 -11.30 -16.17
N LEU A 457 6.51 -10.74 -15.34
CA LEU A 457 6.75 -11.18 -13.97
C LEU A 457 6.23 -10.10 -13.03
N VAL A 458 5.22 -10.41 -12.23
CA VAL A 458 4.54 -9.44 -11.37
C VAL A 458 4.71 -9.86 -9.92
N ILE A 459 5.61 -9.20 -9.23
CA ILE A 459 5.74 -9.35 -7.78
C ILE A 459 4.61 -8.55 -7.15
N THR A 460 3.78 -9.19 -6.34
CA THR A 460 2.69 -8.49 -5.70
C THR A 460 2.17 -9.15 -4.43
N HIS A 461 1.69 -8.31 -3.51
CA HIS A 461 0.91 -8.67 -2.32
C HIS A 461 -0.59 -8.36 -2.49
N ASP A 462 -1.04 -8.11 -3.73
CA ASP A 462 -2.43 -7.78 -4.04
C ASP A 462 -3.13 -9.00 -4.68
N PRO A 463 -3.97 -9.74 -3.93
CA PRO A 463 -4.68 -10.90 -4.46
C PRO A 463 -5.64 -10.55 -5.60
N GLU A 464 -6.18 -9.33 -5.60
CA GLU A 464 -7.08 -8.88 -6.65
C GLU A 464 -6.33 -8.68 -7.98
N LEU A 465 -5.09 -8.13 -7.94
CA LEU A 465 -4.24 -8.04 -9.13
C LEU A 465 -3.87 -9.42 -9.64
N VAL A 466 -3.50 -10.35 -8.76
CA VAL A 466 -3.19 -11.75 -9.16
C VAL A 466 -4.37 -12.35 -9.92
N MET A 467 -5.58 -12.24 -9.36
CA MET A 467 -6.78 -12.79 -9.99
C MET A 467 -7.22 -12.05 -11.26
N ALA A 468 -6.98 -10.75 -11.34
CA ALA A 468 -7.41 -9.94 -12.49
C ALA A 468 -6.41 -9.94 -13.65
N GLY A 469 -5.11 -10.07 -13.38
CA GLY A 469 -4.05 -9.82 -14.36
C GLY A 469 -3.14 -11.00 -14.67
N CYS A 470 -3.06 -12.02 -13.80
CA CYS A 470 -2.11 -13.11 -13.96
C CYS A 470 -2.77 -14.40 -14.47
N SER A 471 -1.95 -15.28 -15.04
CA SER A 471 -2.35 -16.60 -15.55
C SER A 471 -1.55 -17.74 -14.91
N TYR A 472 -0.40 -17.42 -14.31
CA TYR A 472 0.51 -18.37 -13.67
C TYR A 472 1.04 -17.81 -12.36
N VAL A 473 1.42 -18.67 -11.42
CA VAL A 473 1.88 -18.27 -10.09
C VAL A 473 3.17 -18.98 -9.71
N VAL A 474 4.10 -18.24 -9.15
CA VAL A 474 5.32 -18.71 -8.50
C VAL A 474 5.27 -18.31 -7.03
N HIS A 475 5.28 -19.29 -6.14
CA HIS A 475 5.37 -19.05 -4.71
C HIS A 475 6.82 -19.20 -4.24
N MET A 476 7.37 -18.11 -3.72
CA MET A 476 8.71 -18.06 -3.18
C MET A 476 8.74 -18.14 -1.66
N GLU A 477 9.66 -18.91 -1.12
CA GLU A 477 9.92 -19.01 0.31
C GLU A 477 11.44 -19.13 0.55
N LYS A 478 12.00 -18.27 1.41
CA LYS A 478 13.43 -18.30 1.84
C LYS A 478 14.42 -18.40 0.67
N GLY A 479 14.22 -17.59 -0.38
CA GLY A 479 15.11 -17.54 -1.54
C GLY A 479 14.90 -18.66 -2.55
N GLN A 480 13.90 -19.52 -2.39
CA GLN A 480 13.63 -20.67 -3.25
C GLN A 480 12.25 -20.58 -3.89
N VAL A 481 12.07 -21.22 -5.02
CA VAL A 481 10.75 -21.49 -5.60
C VAL A 481 10.18 -22.69 -4.87
N LYS A 482 9.18 -22.46 -4.03
CA LYS A 482 8.49 -23.51 -3.27
C LYS A 482 7.58 -24.34 -4.18
N GLU A 483 6.79 -23.66 -4.99
CA GLU A 483 5.92 -24.25 -6.00
C GLU A 483 5.63 -23.24 -7.12
N SER A 484 5.29 -23.77 -8.28
CA SER A 484 4.80 -22.97 -9.41
C SER A 484 3.63 -23.72 -10.07
N TYR A 485 2.59 -22.98 -10.47
CA TYR A 485 1.35 -23.58 -10.95
C TYR A 485 0.53 -22.60 -11.81
N PRO A 486 -0.31 -23.12 -12.74
CA PRO A 486 -1.27 -22.30 -13.47
C PRO A 486 -2.36 -21.73 -12.55
N LEU A 487 -2.85 -20.54 -12.87
CA LEU A 487 -3.95 -19.91 -12.15
C LEU A 487 -5.30 -20.44 -12.67
N ASP A 488 -5.53 -21.72 -12.52
CA ASP A 488 -6.81 -22.38 -12.73
C ASP A 488 -7.66 -22.40 -11.44
N GLU A 489 -8.69 -23.21 -11.37
CA GLU A 489 -9.54 -23.33 -10.19
C GLU A 489 -8.75 -23.80 -8.95
N SER A 490 -7.84 -24.76 -9.12
CA SER A 490 -6.98 -25.27 -8.04
C SER A 490 -5.94 -24.21 -7.62
N GLY A 491 -5.27 -23.61 -8.60
CA GLY A 491 -4.29 -22.54 -8.37
C GLY A 491 -4.92 -21.32 -7.68
N SER A 492 -6.13 -20.94 -8.07
CA SER A 492 -6.88 -19.86 -7.44
C SER A 492 -7.13 -20.12 -5.96
N LYS A 493 -7.50 -21.35 -5.62
CA LYS A 493 -7.71 -21.75 -4.21
C LYS A 493 -6.41 -21.62 -3.42
N LYS A 494 -5.27 -22.08 -3.95
CA LYS A 494 -3.96 -21.92 -3.32
C LYS A 494 -3.59 -20.45 -3.10
N VAL A 495 -3.86 -19.58 -4.09
CA VAL A 495 -3.64 -18.13 -3.96
C VAL A 495 -4.52 -17.56 -2.85
N LEU A 496 -5.81 -17.86 -2.83
CA LEU A 496 -6.71 -17.37 -1.79
C LEU A 496 -6.33 -17.89 -0.41
N ASP A 497 -5.89 -19.15 -0.28
CA ASP A 497 -5.41 -19.69 0.98
C ASP A 497 -4.11 -19.01 1.45
N PHE A 498 -3.21 -18.64 0.52
CA PHE A 498 -2.00 -17.88 0.84
C PHE A 498 -2.33 -16.46 1.35
N PHE A 499 -3.31 -15.80 0.74
CA PHE A 499 -3.75 -14.45 1.11
C PHE A 499 -4.84 -14.44 2.20
N ARG A 500 -5.18 -15.60 2.75
CA ARG A 500 -6.18 -15.70 3.81
C ARG A 500 -5.61 -15.15 5.12
N ILE A 501 -6.31 -14.18 5.70
CA ILE A 501 -6.01 -13.69 7.03
C ILE A 501 -6.29 -14.81 8.03
N ARG A 502 -5.35 -15.07 8.92
CA ARG A 502 -5.53 -16.01 10.03
C ARG A 502 -6.58 -15.45 10.97
N GLN A 503 -7.70 -16.15 11.10
CA GLN A 503 -8.78 -15.82 12.04
C GLN A 503 -8.39 -16.20 13.46
#